data_6187d47d92500cdcf04417a5c4196b7d
#
_entry.id   6187d47d92500cdcf04417a5c4196b7d
#
_cell.length_a   1.000
_cell.length_b   1.000
_cell.length_c   1.000
_cell.angle_alpha   90.00
_cell.angle_beta   90.00
_cell.angle_gamma   90.00
#
_symmetry.space_group_name_H-M   'P 1'
#
loop_
_entity.id
_entity.type
_entity.pdbx_description
1 polymer ?
#
loop_
_entity_poly.entity_id
_entity_poly.type
_entity_poly.pdbx_seq_one_letter_code
_entity_poly.pdbx_strand_id
1 'polypeptide(L)'
;RGLGDVYKSQVILISDTFTQFATPLMEKLGWPTLFCNSLEVAENGEITGFKMRTEQSKLSTVKALQSIGFETIASGDSYNDLGMIQASSAGFLFRSTEKIKADYPEIPAYESYDELLTAIKKAMK
;
A
#
# COMPACT_ATOMS: atom_id res chain seq x y z
N ARG A 1 3.16 17.04 4.67
CA ARG A 1 3.07 17.09 3.23
C ARG A 1 3.42 15.77 2.61
N GLY A 2 2.65 15.38 1.63
CA GLY A 2 2.92 14.16 0.91
C GLY A 2 3.98 14.35 -0.17
N LEU A 3 4.55 13.23 -0.60
CA LEU A 3 5.52 13.21 -1.68
C LEU A 3 4.94 13.71 -3.00
N GLY A 4 3.66 13.43 -3.23
CA GLY A 4 2.98 13.83 -4.46
C GLY A 4 2.94 15.33 -4.67
N ASP A 5 2.89 16.10 -3.60
CA ASP A 5 2.84 17.55 -3.70
C ASP A 5 4.12 18.14 -4.25
N VAL A 6 5.24 17.49 -3.99
CA VAL A 6 6.55 18.04 -4.32
C VAL A 6 6.95 17.68 -5.75
N TYR A 7 6.65 16.48 -6.20
CA TYR A 7 7.17 15.95 -7.46
C TYR A 7 6.07 15.49 -8.41
N LYS A 8 4.83 15.95 -8.21
CA LYS A 8 3.68 15.50 -8.99
C LYS A 8 3.45 13.99 -8.86
N SER A 9 3.97 13.41 -7.79
CA SER A 9 3.73 12.01 -7.46
C SER A 9 2.43 11.90 -6.69
N GLN A 10 1.88 10.72 -6.63
CA GLN A 10 0.65 10.45 -5.88
C GLN A 10 0.91 9.37 -4.84
N VAL A 11 0.33 9.54 -3.67
CA VAL A 11 0.36 8.54 -2.63
C VAL A 11 -0.95 7.76 -2.69
N ILE A 12 -0.83 6.45 -2.81
CA ILE A 12 -1.96 5.53 -2.90
C ILE A 12 -1.82 4.51 -1.80
N LEU A 13 -2.90 4.30 -1.03
CA LEU A 13 -2.96 3.27 -0.01
C LEU A 13 -3.69 2.06 -0.58
N ILE A 14 -3.08 0.89 -0.44
CA ILE A 14 -3.68 -0.37 -0.87
C ILE A 14 -3.72 -1.28 0.34
N SER A 15 -4.92 -1.70 0.73
CA SER A 15 -5.10 -2.47 1.95
C SER A 15 -6.15 -3.57 1.76
N ASP A 16 -6.00 -4.63 2.51
CA ASP A 16 -7.00 -5.71 2.56
C ASP A 16 -8.08 -5.43 3.60
N THR A 17 -8.07 -4.26 4.23
CA THR A 17 -9.12 -3.84 5.15
C THR A 17 -10.43 -3.56 4.41
N PHE A 18 -11.42 -3.10 5.14
CA PHE A 18 -12.74 -2.79 4.59
C PHE A 18 -13.01 -1.29 4.68
N THR A 19 -13.77 -0.76 3.73
CA THR A 19 -14.10 0.66 3.66
C THR A 19 -14.66 1.17 4.99
N GLN A 20 -15.55 0.40 5.61
CA GLN A 20 -16.19 0.80 6.86
C GLN A 20 -15.19 0.98 8.00
N PHE A 21 -14.11 0.21 8.01
CA PHE A 21 -13.06 0.34 9.03
C PHE A 21 -12.04 1.42 8.67
N ALA A 22 -11.81 1.63 7.39
CA ALA A 22 -10.79 2.58 6.92
C ALA A 22 -11.24 4.03 6.99
N THR A 23 -12.54 4.29 6.90
CA THR A 23 -13.07 5.65 6.80
C THR A 23 -12.58 6.61 7.88
N PRO A 24 -12.59 6.27 9.19
CA PRO A 24 -12.11 7.20 10.20
C PRO A 24 -10.63 7.59 10.02
N LEU A 25 -9.79 6.65 9.58
CA LEU A 25 -8.39 6.94 9.31
C LEU A 25 -8.24 7.83 8.08
N MET A 26 -9.03 7.56 7.04
CA MET A 26 -8.98 8.34 5.81
C MET A 26 -9.36 9.80 6.04
N GLU A 27 -10.33 10.05 6.93
CA GLU A 27 -10.67 11.42 7.32
C GLU A 27 -9.47 12.15 7.91
N LYS A 28 -8.72 11.47 8.79
CA LYS A 28 -7.54 12.05 9.41
C LYS A 28 -6.42 12.30 8.42
N LEU A 29 -6.33 11.50 7.37
CA LEU A 29 -5.27 11.62 6.36
C LEU A 29 -5.62 12.57 5.22
N GLY A 30 -6.82 13.16 5.22
CA GLY A 30 -7.23 14.07 4.16
C GLY A 30 -7.70 13.37 2.89
N TRP A 31 -8.20 12.17 3.02
CA TRP A 31 -8.80 11.38 1.93
C TRP A 31 -7.83 11.11 0.76
N PRO A 32 -6.66 10.49 1.01
CA PRO A 32 -5.84 10.01 -0.10
C PRO A 32 -6.55 8.88 -0.84
N THR A 33 -6.04 8.54 -2.01
CA THR A 33 -6.60 7.41 -2.77
C THR A 33 -6.43 6.12 -1.99
N LEU A 34 -7.50 5.37 -1.87
CA LEU A 34 -7.50 4.08 -1.15
C LEU A 34 -8.15 3.01 -2.00
N PHE A 35 -7.45 1.90 -2.17
CA PHE A 35 -8.01 0.68 -2.73
C PHE A 35 -8.14 -0.36 -1.62
N CYS A 36 -9.34 -0.78 -1.34
CA CYS A 36 -9.61 -1.78 -0.29
C CYS A 36 -10.89 -2.56 -0.60
N ASN A 37 -11.25 -3.43 0.32
CA ASN A 37 -12.43 -4.26 0.18
C ASN A 37 -13.64 -3.60 0.86
N SER A 38 -14.80 -4.20 0.76
CA SER A 38 -16.02 -3.67 1.37
C SER A 38 -16.77 -4.76 2.12
N LEU A 39 -17.41 -4.37 3.22
CA LEU A 39 -18.33 -5.25 3.91
C LEU A 39 -19.72 -5.13 3.28
N GLU A 40 -20.46 -6.23 3.27
CA GLU A 40 -21.87 -6.22 2.92
C GLU A 40 -22.66 -6.08 4.23
N VAL A 41 -23.41 -4.99 4.32
CA VAL A 41 -24.12 -4.62 5.55
C VAL A 41 -25.62 -4.50 5.24
N ALA A 42 -26.44 -5.23 5.99
CA ALA A 42 -27.90 -5.16 5.86
C ALA A 42 -28.43 -3.85 6.42
N GLU A 43 -29.70 -3.52 6.09
CA GLU A 43 -30.34 -2.28 6.54
C GLU A 43 -30.34 -2.12 8.05
N ASN A 44 -30.40 -3.25 8.79
CA ASN A 44 -30.38 -3.21 10.26
C ASN A 44 -28.99 -3.06 10.86
N GLY A 45 -27.95 -2.91 10.02
CA GLY A 45 -26.57 -2.78 10.46
C GLY A 45 -25.81 -4.08 10.61
N GLU A 46 -26.47 -5.22 10.39
CA GLU A 46 -25.83 -6.52 10.52
C GLU A 46 -24.87 -6.77 9.36
N ILE A 47 -23.67 -7.29 9.67
CA ILE A 47 -22.71 -7.67 8.64
C ILE A 47 -23.14 -9.03 8.08
N THR A 48 -23.47 -9.06 6.80
CA THR A 48 -23.94 -10.27 6.12
C THR A 48 -22.90 -10.93 5.25
N GLY A 49 -21.76 -10.27 5.01
CA GLY A 49 -20.69 -10.82 4.20
C GLY A 49 -19.64 -9.77 3.90
N PHE A 50 -18.79 -10.10 2.98
CA PHE A 50 -17.78 -9.14 2.52
C PHE A 50 -17.56 -9.29 1.03
N LYS A 51 -17.12 -8.21 0.40
CA LYS A 51 -16.83 -8.18 -1.03
C LYS A 51 -15.35 -7.88 -1.21
N MET A 52 -14.62 -8.84 -1.73
CA MET A 52 -13.22 -8.67 -2.09
C MET A 52 -13.14 -7.91 -3.41
N ARG A 53 -12.28 -6.92 -3.49
CA ARG A 53 -12.12 -6.12 -4.69
C ARG A 53 -11.54 -6.95 -5.83
N THR A 54 -10.51 -7.73 -5.54
CA THR A 54 -9.87 -8.62 -6.49
C THR A 54 -8.90 -9.53 -5.76
N GLU A 55 -8.54 -10.65 -6.38
CA GLU A 55 -7.50 -11.50 -5.83
C GLU A 55 -6.14 -10.81 -5.93
N GLN A 56 -5.29 -11.03 -4.94
CA GLN A 56 -3.97 -10.40 -4.88
C GLN A 56 -4.05 -8.91 -5.20
N SER A 57 -4.95 -8.23 -4.47
CA SER A 57 -5.33 -6.86 -4.80
C SER A 57 -4.15 -5.88 -4.86
N LYS A 58 -3.13 -6.09 -4.02
CA LYS A 58 -1.97 -5.20 -4.00
C LYS A 58 -1.16 -5.33 -5.28
N LEU A 59 -0.84 -6.54 -5.68
CA LEU A 59 -0.10 -6.78 -6.91
C LEU A 59 -0.92 -6.38 -8.15
N SER A 60 -2.19 -6.74 -8.18
CA SER A 60 -3.07 -6.41 -9.30
C SER A 60 -3.17 -4.91 -9.51
N THR A 61 -3.31 -4.17 -8.42
CA THR A 61 -3.42 -2.71 -8.49
C THR A 61 -2.13 -2.08 -9.02
N VAL A 62 -0.97 -2.53 -8.53
CA VAL A 62 0.32 -2.02 -9.01
C VAL A 62 0.49 -2.32 -10.50
N LYS A 63 0.20 -3.53 -10.93
CA LYS A 63 0.30 -3.89 -12.34
C LYS A 63 -0.63 -3.07 -13.22
N ALA A 64 -1.86 -2.82 -12.75
CA ALA A 64 -2.81 -2.00 -13.49
C ALA A 64 -2.31 -0.57 -13.66
N LEU A 65 -1.76 0.02 -12.59
CA LEU A 65 -1.19 1.36 -12.65
C LEU A 65 -0.02 1.43 -13.63
N GLN A 66 0.85 0.43 -13.59
CA GLN A 66 1.99 0.35 -14.51
C GLN A 66 1.51 0.24 -15.96
N SER A 67 0.43 -0.50 -16.21
CA SER A 67 -0.11 -0.70 -17.55
C SER A 67 -0.65 0.59 -18.18
N ILE A 68 -1.01 1.56 -17.37
CA ILE A 68 -1.47 2.87 -17.85
C ILE A 68 -0.40 3.96 -17.73
N GLY A 69 0.85 3.57 -17.55
CA GLY A 69 1.98 4.47 -17.67
C GLY A 69 2.57 5.00 -16.37
N PHE A 70 2.12 4.52 -15.22
CA PHE A 70 2.70 4.97 -13.95
C PHE A 70 3.91 4.13 -13.57
N GLU A 71 4.94 4.80 -13.07
CA GLU A 71 6.06 4.14 -12.41
C GLU A 71 5.74 4.08 -10.92
N THR A 72 5.94 2.93 -10.30
CA THR A 72 5.52 2.70 -8.92
C THR A 72 6.69 2.45 -7.98
N ILE A 73 6.55 2.97 -6.76
CA ILE A 73 7.43 2.68 -5.63
C ILE A 73 6.51 2.17 -4.53
N ALA A 74 6.83 1.02 -3.97
CA ALA A 74 5.95 0.38 -3.00
C ALA A 74 6.67 0.07 -1.70
N SER A 75 5.95 0.14 -0.59
CA SER A 75 6.45 -0.29 0.70
C SER A 75 5.36 -1.03 1.46
N GLY A 76 5.76 -1.92 2.33
CA GLY A 76 4.85 -2.70 3.16
C GLY A 76 5.61 -3.48 4.22
N ASP A 77 4.88 -4.23 5.03
CA ASP A 77 5.46 -4.88 6.20
C ASP A 77 5.29 -6.41 6.24
N SER A 78 4.53 -6.99 5.35
CA SER A 78 4.16 -8.39 5.48
C SER A 78 4.27 -9.16 4.17
N TYR A 79 4.10 -10.47 4.25
CA TYR A 79 4.21 -11.34 3.08
C TYR A 79 3.23 -10.98 1.97
N ASN A 80 2.02 -10.50 2.31
CA ASN A 80 1.05 -10.13 1.28
C ASN A 80 1.44 -8.85 0.54
N ASP A 81 2.45 -8.12 0.99
CA ASP A 81 2.97 -6.94 0.31
C ASP A 81 4.09 -7.27 -0.69
N LEU A 82 4.68 -8.46 -0.58
CA LEU A 82 5.87 -8.80 -1.36
C LEU A 82 5.67 -8.73 -2.87
N GLY A 83 4.54 -9.22 -3.35
CA GLY A 83 4.25 -9.16 -4.79
C GLY A 83 4.26 -7.73 -5.31
N MET A 84 3.62 -6.84 -4.59
CA MET A 84 3.56 -5.42 -4.91
C MET A 84 4.96 -4.78 -4.86
N ILE A 85 5.72 -5.08 -3.81
CA ILE A 85 7.07 -4.56 -3.62
C ILE A 85 7.99 -5.01 -4.75
N GLN A 86 7.97 -6.30 -5.07
CA GLN A 86 8.85 -6.87 -6.09
C GLN A 86 8.50 -6.43 -7.50
N ALA A 87 7.23 -6.13 -7.76
CA ALA A 87 6.78 -5.68 -9.08
C ALA A 87 7.05 -4.20 -9.34
N SER A 88 7.34 -3.43 -8.31
CA SER A 88 7.56 -1.99 -8.42
C SER A 88 9.00 -1.67 -8.80
N SER A 89 9.23 -0.47 -9.35
CA SER A 89 10.57 0.00 -9.73
C SER A 89 11.51 0.06 -8.54
N ALA A 90 10.98 0.38 -7.37
CA ALA A 90 11.69 0.29 -6.10
C ALA A 90 10.71 -0.19 -5.05
N GLY A 91 11.19 -1.03 -4.14
CA GLY A 91 10.36 -1.59 -3.11
C GLY A 91 11.10 -1.70 -1.79
N PHE A 92 10.38 -1.48 -0.69
CA PHE A 92 10.98 -1.43 0.64
C PHE A 92 10.11 -2.15 1.64
N LEU A 93 10.77 -2.80 2.61
CA LEU A 93 10.10 -3.32 3.80
C LEU A 93 10.18 -2.26 4.90
N PHE A 94 9.05 -2.03 5.58
CA PHE A 94 9.00 -1.06 6.66
C PHE A 94 8.44 -1.72 7.91
N ARG A 95 9.26 -1.74 8.97
CA ARG A 95 8.90 -2.33 10.25
C ARG A 95 8.40 -3.76 10.13
N SER A 96 9.08 -4.52 9.29
CA SER A 96 8.78 -5.94 9.08
C SER A 96 9.39 -6.81 10.17
N THR A 97 8.92 -8.05 10.23
CA THR A 97 9.49 -9.02 11.15
C THR A 97 10.89 -9.43 10.71
N GLU A 98 11.69 -9.93 11.66
CA GLU A 98 13.02 -10.46 11.35
C GLU A 98 12.96 -11.60 10.35
N LYS A 99 11.91 -12.42 10.43
CA LYS A 99 11.75 -13.55 9.52
C LYS A 99 11.63 -13.09 8.06
N ILE A 100 10.82 -12.09 7.79
CA ILE A 100 10.66 -11.57 6.42
C ILE A 100 11.96 -10.97 5.92
N LYS A 101 12.64 -10.20 6.76
CA LYS A 101 13.91 -9.59 6.39
C LYS A 101 14.97 -10.65 6.08
N ALA A 102 14.98 -11.74 6.81
CA ALA A 102 15.92 -12.85 6.57
C ALA A 102 15.57 -13.61 5.29
N ASP A 103 14.28 -13.81 5.01
CA ASP A 103 13.85 -14.50 3.80
C ASP A 103 14.08 -13.71 2.53
N TYR A 104 14.07 -12.36 2.63
CA TYR A 104 14.20 -11.46 1.47
C TYR A 104 15.26 -10.40 1.72
N PRO A 105 16.53 -10.82 1.89
CA PRO A 105 17.61 -9.88 2.22
C PRO A 105 17.91 -8.89 1.11
N GLU A 106 17.47 -9.16 -0.11
CA GLU A 106 17.67 -8.26 -1.25
C GLU A 106 16.74 -7.04 -1.22
N ILE A 107 15.67 -7.07 -0.40
CA ILE A 107 14.74 -5.94 -0.28
C ILE A 107 15.23 -5.03 0.87
N PRO A 108 15.53 -3.76 0.60
CA PRO A 108 15.93 -2.85 1.67
C PRO A 108 14.83 -2.72 2.73
N ALA A 109 15.22 -2.74 3.99
CA ALA A 109 14.30 -2.70 5.12
C ALA A 109 14.64 -1.53 6.03
N TYR A 110 13.62 -0.83 6.48
CA TYR A 110 13.77 0.36 7.31
C TYR A 110 12.85 0.30 8.51
N GLU A 111 13.26 0.95 9.60
CA GLU A 111 12.49 0.97 10.84
C GLU A 111 11.97 2.36 11.21
N SER A 112 12.57 3.41 10.68
CA SER A 112 12.11 4.78 10.95
C SER A 112 11.48 5.40 9.71
N TYR A 113 10.51 6.29 9.93
CA TYR A 113 9.86 6.99 8.85
C TYR A 113 10.84 7.85 8.06
N ASP A 114 11.80 8.47 8.73
CA ASP A 114 12.79 9.33 8.05
C ASP A 114 13.66 8.53 7.11
N GLU A 115 14.09 7.34 7.51
CA GLU A 115 14.89 6.47 6.66
C GLU A 115 14.09 6.02 5.43
N LEU A 116 12.85 5.61 5.64
CA LEU A 116 11.98 5.19 4.54
C LEU A 116 11.74 6.34 3.58
N LEU A 117 11.43 7.51 4.10
CA LEU A 117 11.18 8.69 3.26
C LEU A 117 12.41 9.05 2.43
N THR A 118 13.59 9.01 3.03
CA THR A 118 14.84 9.28 2.32
C THR A 118 15.05 8.29 1.19
N ALA A 119 14.80 7.00 1.45
CA ALA A 119 14.95 5.95 0.44
C ALA A 119 13.96 6.14 -0.72
N ILE A 120 12.72 6.49 -0.40
CA ILE A 120 11.70 6.75 -1.43
C ILE A 120 12.12 7.93 -2.29
N LYS A 121 12.55 9.02 -1.68
CA LYS A 121 12.98 10.21 -2.43
C LYS A 121 14.16 9.91 -3.36
N LYS A 122 15.10 9.08 -2.94
CA LYS A 122 16.22 8.68 -3.79
C LYS A 122 15.77 7.84 -4.98
N ALA A 123 14.74 7.03 -4.80
CA ALA A 123 14.20 6.21 -5.87
C ALA A 123 13.37 7.03 -6.87
N MET A 124 12.88 8.18 -6.46
CA MET A 124 12.16 9.12 -7.32
C MET A 124 13.17 9.93 -8.12
N LYS A 125 12.93 10.06 -9.41
CA LYS A 125 13.88 10.81 -10.28
C LYS A 125 13.22 11.91 -11.03
#